data_6ae73c335732667d35e55bc9a4bfa10e
#
_entry.id   6ae73c335732667d35e55bc9a4bfa10e
#
_cell.length_a   1.000
_cell.length_b   1.000
_cell.length_c   1.000
_cell.angle_alpha   90.00
_cell.angle_beta   90.00
_cell.angle_gamma   90.00
#
_symmetry.space_group_name_H-M   'P 1'
#
loop_
_entity.id
_entity.type
_entity.pdbx_description
1 polymer ?
#
loop_
_entity_poly.entity_id
_entity_poly.type
_entity_poly.pdbx_seq_one_letter_code
_entity_poly.pdbx_strand_id
1 'polypeptide(L)'
;MPRFDVTIAGELNLDLILYGLPEQLLPERELIADRMTLTLGSSSAIVAHNLASLGSRVGFQSRVGEDHLGRLSLERLEQSGVDISKVRTVNSSTTTGLTVILHHQTWRNILTYMGTIADLSWEDLDLDYLADSRHFHLSSYYMLRELRPRIPELCPGATA
;
A
#
# COMPACT_ATOMS: atom_id res chain seq x y z
N MET A 1 -5.07 -16.97 22.51
CA MET A 1 -4.16 -16.94 21.35
C MET A 1 -4.53 -15.71 20.53
N PRO A 2 -3.58 -14.97 20.01
CA PRO A 2 -3.89 -13.79 19.19
C PRO A 2 -4.69 -14.18 17.94
N ARG A 3 -5.56 -13.26 17.51
CA ARG A 3 -6.42 -13.42 16.33
C ARG A 3 -5.61 -13.55 15.04
N PHE A 4 -4.51 -12.79 14.93
CA PHE A 4 -3.66 -12.76 13.75
C PHE A 4 -2.28 -13.34 14.01
N ASP A 5 -1.66 -13.84 12.97
CA ASP A 5 -0.23 -14.17 13.00
C ASP A 5 0.59 -12.89 12.75
N VAL A 6 0.08 -12.02 11.86
CA VAL A 6 0.69 -10.71 11.56
C VAL A 6 -0.40 -9.66 11.43
N THR A 7 -0.19 -8.50 12.04
CA THR A 7 -0.93 -7.28 11.74
C THR A 7 -0.01 -6.28 11.05
N ILE A 8 -0.56 -5.54 10.11
CA ILE A 8 0.20 -4.60 9.29
C ILE A 8 -0.52 -3.25 9.29
N ALA A 9 0.23 -2.19 9.56
CA ALA A 9 -0.21 -0.82 9.30
C ALA A 9 0.66 -0.23 8.20
N GLY A 10 0.04 0.37 7.18
CA GLY A 10 0.80 0.97 6.10
C GLY A 10 -0.05 1.41 4.92
N GLU A 11 0.64 1.82 3.89
CA GLU A 11 0.03 2.33 2.68
C GLU A 11 -0.66 1.23 1.85
N LEU A 12 -1.67 1.66 1.09
CA LEU A 12 -2.38 0.85 0.12
C LEU A 12 -2.56 1.66 -1.16
N ASN A 13 -1.97 1.19 -2.23
CA ASN A 13 -2.10 1.75 -3.58
C ASN A 13 -1.99 0.67 -4.66
N LEU A 14 -2.20 1.07 -5.89
CA LEU A 14 -1.98 0.23 -7.07
C LEU A 14 -0.73 0.68 -7.82
N ASP A 15 -0.11 -0.27 -8.52
CA ASP A 15 0.96 -0.02 -9.48
C ASP A 15 0.44 -0.28 -10.90
N LEU A 16 0.50 0.73 -11.75
CA LEU A 16 0.27 0.64 -13.19
C LEU A 16 1.62 0.52 -13.88
N ILE A 17 1.90 -0.65 -14.43
CA ILE A 17 3.18 -0.95 -15.06
C ILE A 17 3.00 -0.97 -16.58
N LEU A 18 3.74 -0.13 -17.29
CA LEU A 18 3.81 -0.11 -18.76
C LEU A 18 5.14 -0.68 -19.19
N TYR A 19 5.10 -1.70 -20.04
CA TYR A 19 6.27 -2.42 -20.54
C TYR A 19 6.57 -2.12 -22.00
N GLY A 20 7.81 -2.37 -22.41
CA GLY A 20 8.24 -2.24 -23.81
C GLY A 20 8.48 -0.80 -24.24
N LEU A 21 8.69 0.10 -23.30
CA LEU A 21 8.98 1.49 -23.59
C LEU A 21 10.42 1.66 -24.12
N PRO A 22 10.67 2.65 -25.02
CA PRO A 22 12.00 2.97 -25.50
C PRO A 22 12.89 3.49 -24.35
N GLU A 23 14.20 3.33 -24.47
CA GLU A 23 15.14 3.79 -23.44
C GLU A 23 15.07 5.30 -23.18
N GLN A 24 14.77 6.08 -24.20
CA GLN A 24 14.60 7.53 -24.08
C GLN A 24 13.15 7.93 -24.23
N LEU A 25 12.63 8.60 -23.21
CA LEU A 25 11.35 9.26 -23.26
C LEU A 25 11.54 10.61 -23.97
N LEU A 26 11.11 10.70 -25.22
CA LEU A 26 11.20 11.94 -25.99
C LEU A 26 10.03 12.86 -25.65
N PRO A 27 10.30 14.15 -25.35
CA PRO A 27 9.23 15.12 -25.13
C PRO A 27 8.30 15.24 -26.34
N GLU A 28 7.03 15.55 -26.08
CA GLU A 28 6.01 15.84 -27.10
C GLU A 28 5.81 14.73 -28.15
N ARG A 29 6.16 13.49 -27.78
CA ARG A 29 5.89 12.31 -28.61
C ARG A 29 5.03 11.32 -27.89
N GLU A 30 4.05 10.78 -28.60
CA GLU A 30 3.32 9.60 -28.14
C GLU A 30 4.27 8.39 -28.12
N LEU A 31 4.32 7.72 -26.98
CA LEU A 31 5.09 6.49 -26.79
C LEU A 31 4.11 5.34 -26.57
N ILE A 32 4.29 4.27 -27.30
CA ILE A 32 3.40 3.12 -27.27
C ILE A 32 4.06 2.03 -26.40
N ALA A 33 3.35 1.58 -25.39
CA ALA A 33 3.75 0.45 -24.57
C ALA A 33 3.25 -0.87 -25.19
N ASP A 34 4.05 -1.92 -25.11
CA ASP A 34 3.69 -3.24 -25.64
C ASP A 34 2.67 -3.97 -24.74
N ARG A 35 2.71 -3.70 -23.43
CA ARG A 35 1.88 -4.37 -22.43
C ARG A 35 1.65 -3.47 -21.22
N MET A 36 0.48 -3.66 -20.59
CA MET A 36 0.12 -3.01 -19.33
C MET A 36 -0.21 -4.08 -18.28
N THR A 37 0.16 -3.80 -17.03
CA THR A 37 -0.31 -4.55 -15.86
C THR A 37 -0.72 -3.57 -14.77
N LEU A 38 -1.91 -3.81 -14.20
CA LEU A 38 -2.36 -3.10 -13.00
C LEU A 38 -2.38 -4.10 -11.84
N THR A 39 -1.60 -3.85 -10.80
CA THR A 39 -1.43 -4.77 -9.67
C THR A 39 -1.43 -4.04 -8.33
N LEU A 40 -1.46 -4.79 -7.21
CA LEU A 40 -1.19 -4.20 -5.90
C LEU A 40 0.20 -3.57 -5.93
N GLY A 41 0.27 -2.32 -5.54
CA GLY A 41 1.48 -1.61 -5.19
C GLY A 41 1.68 -1.64 -3.67
N SER A 42 2.51 -0.75 -3.18
CA SER A 42 2.89 -0.59 -1.78
C SER A 42 3.62 -1.80 -1.17
N SER A 43 4.65 -1.54 -0.40
CA SER A 43 5.37 -2.62 0.28
C SER A 43 4.51 -3.28 1.36
N SER A 44 3.70 -2.51 2.08
CA SER A 44 2.80 -3.01 3.13
C SER A 44 1.74 -3.96 2.58
N ALA A 45 1.05 -3.55 1.51
CA ALA A 45 -0.02 -4.36 0.91
C ALA A 45 0.51 -5.62 0.21
N ILE A 46 1.67 -5.53 -0.45
CA ILE A 46 2.32 -6.70 -1.06
C ILE A 46 2.71 -7.74 0.01
N VAL A 47 3.26 -7.29 1.15
CA VAL A 47 3.58 -8.18 2.27
C VAL A 47 2.31 -8.83 2.83
N ALA A 48 1.24 -8.04 3.04
CA ALA A 48 -0.04 -8.56 3.53
C ALA A 48 -0.60 -9.65 2.59
N HIS A 49 -0.71 -9.34 1.31
CA HIS A 49 -1.18 -10.26 0.27
C HIS A 49 -0.37 -11.56 0.25
N ASN A 50 0.96 -11.46 0.23
CA ASN A 50 1.82 -12.63 0.10
C ASN A 50 1.77 -13.53 1.35
N LEU A 51 1.78 -12.94 2.56
CA LEU A 51 1.65 -13.70 3.80
C LEU A 51 0.31 -14.43 3.89
N ALA A 52 -0.80 -13.75 3.54
CA ALA A 52 -2.12 -14.37 3.53
C ALA A 52 -2.20 -15.50 2.49
N SER A 53 -1.66 -15.30 1.29
CA SER A 53 -1.58 -16.33 0.24
C SER A 53 -0.74 -17.55 0.67
N LEU A 54 0.20 -17.38 1.60
CA LEU A 54 0.99 -18.47 2.20
C LEU A 54 0.30 -19.10 3.43
N GLY A 55 -0.94 -18.71 3.75
CA GLY A 55 -1.74 -19.30 4.80
C GLY A 55 -1.63 -18.62 6.17
N SER A 56 -0.96 -17.49 6.29
CA SER A 56 -0.94 -16.70 7.53
C SER A 56 -2.26 -15.96 7.71
N ARG A 57 -2.71 -15.81 8.96
CA ARG A 57 -3.83 -14.93 9.31
C ARG A 57 -3.30 -13.50 9.40
N VAL A 58 -3.69 -12.66 8.45
CA VAL A 58 -3.17 -11.30 8.32
C VAL A 58 -4.27 -10.29 8.54
N GLY A 59 -4.06 -9.33 9.44
CA GLY A 59 -4.88 -8.14 9.61
C GLY A 59 -4.17 -6.93 9.01
N PHE A 60 -4.92 -6.08 8.29
CA PHE A 60 -4.35 -4.91 7.61
C PHE A 60 -5.10 -3.63 7.95
N GLN A 61 -4.35 -2.60 8.30
CA GLN A 61 -4.88 -1.26 8.52
C GLN A 61 -4.24 -0.27 7.55
N SER A 62 -5.09 0.50 6.90
CA SER A 62 -4.70 1.50 5.92
C SER A 62 -5.80 2.52 5.71
N ARG A 63 -5.56 3.44 4.79
CA ARG A 63 -6.52 4.44 4.35
C ARG A 63 -6.56 4.50 2.82
N VAL A 64 -7.76 4.48 2.24
CA VAL A 64 -7.99 4.60 0.81
C VAL A 64 -9.09 5.61 0.52
N GLY A 65 -9.14 6.16 -0.68
CA GLY A 65 -10.23 7.00 -1.15
C GLY A 65 -11.49 6.18 -1.50
N GLU A 66 -12.66 6.83 -1.44
CA GLU A 66 -13.90 6.26 -1.95
C GLU A 66 -13.96 6.37 -3.49
N ASP A 67 -13.01 5.71 -4.17
CA ASP A 67 -12.81 5.76 -5.60
C ASP A 67 -12.60 4.36 -6.21
N HIS A 68 -12.44 4.29 -7.53
CA HIS A 68 -12.26 3.01 -8.23
C HIS A 68 -10.97 2.30 -7.86
N LEU A 69 -9.86 3.06 -7.63
CA LEU A 69 -8.57 2.48 -7.27
C LEU A 69 -8.62 1.93 -5.84
N GLY A 70 -9.28 2.64 -4.92
CA GLY A 70 -9.50 2.19 -3.55
C GLY A 70 -10.28 0.88 -3.51
N ARG A 71 -11.42 0.81 -4.20
CA ARG A 71 -12.21 -0.42 -4.29
C ARG A 71 -11.41 -1.59 -4.85
N LEU A 72 -10.71 -1.39 -5.97
CA LEU A 72 -9.91 -2.43 -6.58
C LEU A 72 -8.77 -2.91 -5.68
N SER A 73 -8.15 -2.01 -4.93
CA SER A 73 -7.10 -2.36 -3.96
C SER A 73 -7.66 -3.24 -2.84
N LEU A 74 -8.82 -2.88 -2.30
CA LEU A 74 -9.50 -3.64 -1.24
C LEU A 74 -9.91 -5.02 -1.73
N GLU A 75 -10.54 -5.11 -2.89
CA GLU A 75 -10.95 -6.38 -3.51
C GLU A 75 -9.76 -7.36 -3.66
N ARG A 76 -8.61 -6.86 -4.08
CA ARG A 76 -7.41 -7.70 -4.26
C ARG A 76 -6.85 -8.22 -2.95
N LEU A 77 -6.84 -7.41 -1.90
CA LEU A 77 -6.42 -7.85 -0.58
C LEU A 77 -7.41 -8.87 0.01
N GLU A 78 -8.70 -8.58 -0.07
CA GLU A 78 -9.75 -9.48 0.43
C GLU A 78 -9.70 -10.85 -0.26
N GLN A 79 -9.50 -10.89 -1.57
CA GLN A 79 -9.37 -12.14 -2.35
C GLN A 79 -8.17 -12.98 -1.91
N SER A 80 -7.12 -12.39 -1.35
CA SER A 80 -5.97 -13.12 -0.81
C SER A 80 -6.20 -13.65 0.61
N GLY A 81 -7.32 -13.28 1.26
CA GLY A 81 -7.65 -13.68 2.62
C GLY A 81 -7.16 -12.72 3.71
N VAL A 82 -6.71 -11.54 3.35
CA VAL A 82 -6.35 -10.49 4.31
C VAL A 82 -7.61 -9.93 4.97
N ASP A 83 -7.62 -9.80 6.29
CA ASP A 83 -8.67 -9.07 7.02
C ASP A 83 -8.47 -7.57 6.81
N ILE A 84 -9.37 -6.97 6.04
CA ILE A 84 -9.38 -5.54 5.70
C ILE A 84 -10.42 -4.75 6.49
N SER A 85 -11.02 -5.35 7.52
CA SER A 85 -12.12 -4.75 8.31
C SER A 85 -11.76 -3.42 8.98
N LYS A 86 -10.47 -3.11 9.06
CA LYS A 86 -9.93 -1.87 9.62
C LYS A 86 -9.27 -0.97 8.58
N VAL A 87 -9.44 -1.25 7.29
CA VAL A 87 -9.05 -0.28 6.26
C VAL A 87 -10.11 0.80 6.16
N ARG A 88 -9.69 2.03 6.26
CA ARG A 88 -10.56 3.20 6.26
C ARG A 88 -10.79 3.71 4.85
N THR A 89 -12.05 3.71 4.41
CA THR A 89 -12.44 4.37 3.17
C THR A 89 -12.89 5.79 3.47
N VAL A 90 -12.36 6.77 2.77
CA VAL A 90 -12.64 8.19 3.02
C VAL A 90 -13.21 8.87 1.78
N ASN A 91 -14.31 9.57 2.00
CA ASN A 91 -14.90 10.48 1.02
C ASN A 91 -14.27 11.87 1.20
N SER A 92 -13.16 12.10 0.49
CA SER A 92 -12.44 13.37 0.52
C SER A 92 -12.05 13.80 -0.89
N SER A 93 -11.48 14.97 -1.03
CA SER A 93 -10.88 15.41 -2.30
C SER A 93 -9.60 14.64 -2.67
N THR A 94 -9.00 13.93 -1.71
CA THR A 94 -7.80 13.12 -1.92
C THR A 94 -8.21 11.72 -2.38
N THR A 95 -7.77 11.32 -3.55
CA THR A 95 -8.02 9.99 -4.11
C THR A 95 -6.96 8.99 -3.67
N THR A 96 -7.23 7.70 -3.89
CA THR A 96 -6.28 6.62 -3.62
C THR A 96 -4.98 6.81 -4.39
N GLY A 97 -3.85 6.50 -3.76
CA GLY A 97 -2.53 6.58 -4.39
C GLY A 97 -2.37 5.65 -5.58
N LEU A 98 -1.56 6.07 -6.54
CA LEU A 98 -1.21 5.29 -7.72
C LEU A 98 0.26 5.49 -8.06
N THR A 99 0.97 4.40 -8.33
CA THR A 99 2.32 4.46 -8.91
C THR A 99 2.26 4.05 -10.37
N VAL A 100 2.81 4.88 -11.26
CA VAL A 100 3.04 4.53 -12.67
C VAL A 100 4.48 4.11 -12.82
N ILE A 101 4.71 2.88 -13.29
CA ILE A 101 6.03 2.33 -13.54
C ILE A 101 6.22 2.23 -15.05
N LEU A 102 7.13 3.03 -15.57
CA LEU A 102 7.54 3.00 -16.97
C LEU A 102 8.73 2.05 -17.07
N HIS A 103 8.49 0.83 -17.58
CA HIS A 103 9.48 -0.22 -17.65
C HIS A 103 10.16 -0.22 -19.01
N HIS A 104 11.44 0.14 -19.00
CA HIS A 104 12.35 0.06 -20.13
C HIS A 104 13.05 -1.32 -20.13
N GLN A 105 13.90 -1.59 -21.06
CA GLN A 105 14.58 -2.90 -21.14
C GLN A 105 15.45 -3.18 -19.91
N THR A 106 16.23 -2.20 -19.47
CA THR A 106 17.25 -2.35 -18.42
C THR A 106 16.96 -1.54 -17.15
N TRP A 107 16.05 -0.59 -17.19
CA TRP A 107 15.74 0.32 -16.09
C TRP A 107 14.26 0.71 -16.07
N ARG A 108 13.84 1.46 -15.07
CA ARG A 108 12.46 1.92 -14.92
C ARG A 108 12.38 3.33 -14.34
N ASN A 109 11.41 4.10 -14.79
CA ASN A 109 10.96 5.29 -14.08
C ASN A 109 9.78 4.94 -13.18
N ILE A 110 9.75 5.52 -12.00
CA ILE A 110 8.68 5.33 -11.03
C ILE A 110 8.10 6.71 -10.70
N LEU A 111 6.81 6.89 -10.99
CA LEU A 111 6.09 8.14 -10.74
C LEU A 111 4.92 7.83 -9.80
N THR A 112 4.97 8.36 -8.60
CA THR A 112 3.94 8.10 -7.59
C THR A 112 3.10 9.35 -7.33
N TYR A 113 1.80 9.22 -7.55
CA TYR A 113 0.81 10.10 -6.96
C TYR A 113 0.50 9.57 -5.55
N MET A 114 0.84 10.35 -4.55
CA MET A 114 0.75 9.92 -3.14
C MET A 114 -0.69 9.67 -2.70
N GLY A 115 -1.63 10.57 -3.06
CA GLY A 115 -3.02 10.42 -2.64
C GLY A 115 -3.13 10.13 -1.14
N THR A 116 -4.02 9.21 -0.79
CA THR A 116 -4.26 8.80 0.61
C THR A 116 -3.08 8.13 1.31
N ILE A 117 -1.99 7.79 0.60
CA ILE A 117 -0.77 7.23 1.20
C ILE A 117 -0.20 8.18 2.26
N ALA A 118 -0.13 9.48 1.92
CA ALA A 118 0.43 10.48 2.81
C ALA A 118 -0.47 10.78 4.02
N ASP A 119 -1.78 10.53 3.88
CA ASP A 119 -2.82 10.94 4.82
C ASP A 119 -3.12 9.89 5.90
N LEU A 120 -2.50 8.70 5.83
CA LEU A 120 -2.65 7.70 6.90
C LEU A 120 -2.13 8.28 8.21
N SER A 121 -3.03 8.44 9.17
CA SER A 121 -2.77 9.11 10.44
C SER A 121 -2.94 8.17 11.63
N TRP A 122 -2.58 8.65 12.82
CA TRP A 122 -2.77 7.91 14.06
C TRP A 122 -4.24 7.61 14.36
N GLU A 123 -5.14 8.52 14.00
CA GLU A 123 -6.58 8.41 14.21
C GLU A 123 -7.22 7.34 13.29
N ASP A 124 -6.50 6.88 12.29
CA ASP A 124 -6.91 5.77 11.43
C ASP A 124 -6.57 4.41 12.04
N LEU A 125 -5.74 4.37 13.09
CA LEU A 125 -5.26 3.13 13.69
C LEU A 125 -6.14 2.68 14.86
N ASP A 126 -6.43 1.40 14.88
CA ASP A 126 -7.00 0.67 16.01
C ASP A 126 -5.87 -0.14 16.67
N LEU A 127 -5.37 0.37 17.79
CA LEU A 127 -4.20 -0.19 18.46
C LEU A 127 -4.49 -1.58 19.06
N ASP A 128 -5.72 -1.82 19.55
CA ASP A 128 -6.12 -3.12 20.09
C ASP A 128 -6.12 -4.17 18.98
N TYR A 129 -6.61 -3.80 17.79
CA TYR A 129 -6.55 -4.68 16.62
C TYR A 129 -5.10 -4.99 16.22
N LEU A 130 -4.21 -4.00 16.21
CA LEU A 130 -2.79 -4.21 15.88
C LEU A 130 -2.09 -5.08 16.93
N ALA A 131 -2.42 -4.92 18.20
CA ALA A 131 -1.84 -5.68 19.30
C ALA A 131 -2.34 -7.15 19.35
N ASP A 132 -3.49 -7.47 18.72
CA ASP A 132 -4.04 -8.84 18.71
C ASP A 132 -3.35 -9.73 17.65
N SER A 133 -2.02 -9.65 17.59
CA SER A 133 -1.18 -10.42 16.68
C SER A 133 0.09 -10.91 17.35
N ARG A 134 0.73 -11.90 16.71
CA ARG A 134 2.05 -12.40 17.12
C ARG A 134 3.19 -11.48 16.64
N HIS A 135 2.96 -10.77 15.56
CA HIS A 135 3.93 -9.85 14.95
C HIS A 135 3.22 -8.63 14.36
N PHE A 136 3.75 -7.46 14.64
CA PHE A 136 3.34 -6.22 14.00
C PHE A 136 4.38 -5.82 12.95
N HIS A 137 3.91 -5.46 11.75
CA HIS A 137 4.76 -4.99 10.65
C HIS A 137 4.34 -3.60 10.20
N LEU A 138 5.33 -2.74 9.98
CA LEU A 138 5.15 -1.42 9.39
C LEU A 138 6.27 -1.19 8.37
N SER A 139 5.90 -0.69 7.19
CA SER A 139 6.87 -0.34 6.14
C SER A 139 6.61 1.06 5.61
N SER A 140 7.43 1.50 4.64
CA SER A 140 7.28 2.79 3.96
C SER A 140 7.31 4.02 4.88
N TYR A 141 8.10 3.97 5.93
CA TYR A 141 8.22 5.02 6.96
C TYR A 141 8.25 6.44 6.41
N TYR A 142 9.03 6.68 5.33
CA TYR A 142 9.19 8.02 4.77
C TYR A 142 7.97 8.53 3.99
N MET A 143 7.10 7.63 3.54
CA MET A 143 5.89 7.96 2.79
C MET A 143 4.71 8.26 3.71
N LEU A 144 4.67 7.70 4.91
CA LEU A 144 3.61 7.86 5.92
C LEU A 144 3.77 9.19 6.68
N ARG A 145 3.57 10.31 5.99
CA ARG A 145 3.91 11.64 6.50
C ARG A 145 3.17 12.00 7.79
N GLU A 146 1.87 11.76 7.83
CA GLU A 146 1.02 12.09 8.99
C GLU A 146 1.25 11.12 10.16
N LEU A 147 1.49 9.84 9.88
CA LEU A 147 1.73 8.84 10.91
C LEU A 147 3.17 8.88 11.47
N ARG A 148 4.14 9.25 10.63
CA ARG A 148 5.58 9.16 10.94
C ARG A 148 5.99 9.75 12.29
N PRO A 149 5.49 10.94 12.74
CA PRO A 149 5.90 11.51 14.02
C PRO A 149 5.57 10.62 15.23
N ARG A 150 4.54 9.77 15.10
CA ARG A 150 4.05 8.92 16.19
C ARG A 150 4.37 7.43 16.02
N ILE A 151 5.08 7.04 14.96
CA ILE A 151 5.51 5.63 14.77
C ILE A 151 6.30 5.07 15.97
N PRO A 152 7.18 5.83 16.67
CA PRO A 152 7.84 5.31 17.87
C PRO A 152 6.88 4.84 18.97
N GLU A 153 5.66 5.38 19.02
CA GLU A 153 4.63 4.96 19.99
C GLU A 153 4.02 3.59 19.67
N LEU A 154 4.12 3.13 18.41
CA LEU A 154 3.68 1.80 18.00
C LEU A 154 4.66 0.69 18.38
N CYS A 155 5.90 1.05 18.69
CA CYS A 155 6.98 0.12 19.02
C CYS A 155 7.58 0.47 20.37
N PRO A 156 6.85 0.35 21.50
CA PRO A 156 7.38 0.64 22.82
C PRO A 156 8.57 -0.28 23.11
N GLY A 157 9.78 0.30 23.21
CA GLY A 157 11.04 -0.41 23.41
C GLY A 157 11.99 -0.42 22.22
N ALA A 158 11.61 0.12 21.07
CA ALA A 158 12.55 0.43 19.99
C ALA A 158 13.33 1.71 20.40
N THR A 159 14.52 1.54 20.92
CA THR A 159 15.47 2.65 21.05
C THR A 159 15.99 3.01 19.66
N ALA A 160 15.88 4.29 19.28
CA ALA A 160 16.45 4.85 18.07
C ALA A 160 17.99 4.77 18.10
#